data_34e89d17c01fc475002b24efbdfccb60
#
_entry.id   34e89d17c01fc475002b24efbdfccb60
#
_cell.length_a   1.000
_cell.length_b   1.000
_cell.length_c   1.000
_cell.angle_alpha   90.00
_cell.angle_beta   90.00
_cell.angle_gamma   90.00
#
_symmetry.space_group_name_H-M   'P 1'
#
loop_
_entity.id
_entity.type
_entity.pdbx_description
1 polymer ?
#
loop_
_entity_poly.entity_id
_entity_poly.type
_entity_poly.pdbx_seq_one_letter_code
_entity_poly.pdbx_strand_id
1 'polypeptide(L)'
;MKVCKLILILFLFSLNSFSQNTAKPWAYWWWQGSAVNKADLRANLQKYAEAGFGGLHIIPIYGVKGEEKNFIHFLSPKWLEMLEYTVKEAQKLHLGLDMTLGTGWPFGGIDIKPEHAAKTFDLVYEADQPPVLKPKITKQQVKRAAPGAEGLVLDHFDKANVEHYFSKFDSVFSNNNINIRAFYNDSYEVYGADWTEHFLEKFKSKRGYELGEHLNIFENKTTFTEEEKQIYSDYQLTISELLLEEFTQPYAAFAKKYGKLSRNESHGSPGNVLDLYAANSIPETEFFGSKPFDIPLYRQDPEYSEKQFGKPNKMVLKLASSPANIF
;
A
#
# COMPACT_ATOMS: atom_id res chain seq x y z
N MET A 1 51.39 -19.63 10.71
CA MET A 1 50.19 -20.01 11.49
C MET A 1 49.60 -18.92 12.37
N LYS A 2 50.33 -17.95 12.90
CA LYS A 2 49.78 -16.88 13.77
C LYS A 2 48.97 -15.77 13.01
N VAL A 3 49.32 -15.49 11.76
CA VAL A 3 48.64 -14.46 10.95
C VAL A 3 47.23 -14.90 10.49
N CYS A 4 47.05 -16.18 10.14
CA CYS A 4 45.72 -16.70 9.74
C CYS A 4 44.71 -16.69 10.89
N LYS A 5 45.14 -16.85 12.15
CA LYS A 5 44.21 -16.78 13.30
C LYS A 5 43.74 -15.34 13.58
N LEU A 6 44.57 -14.34 13.33
CA LEU A 6 44.20 -12.92 13.51
C LEU A 6 43.21 -12.45 12.46
N ILE A 7 43.36 -12.90 11.21
CA ILE A 7 42.43 -12.59 10.11
C ILE A 7 41.06 -13.22 10.35
N LEU A 8 41.00 -14.45 10.87
CA LEU A 8 39.74 -15.13 11.18
C LEU A 8 38.98 -14.45 12.33
N ILE A 9 39.69 -13.93 13.34
CA ILE A 9 39.07 -13.19 14.45
C ILE A 9 38.54 -11.84 13.98
N LEU A 10 39.23 -11.12 13.09
CA LEU A 10 38.75 -9.87 12.48
C LEU A 10 37.54 -10.11 11.59
N PHE A 11 37.43 -11.23 10.87
CA PHE A 11 36.28 -11.60 10.06
C PHE A 11 35.04 -11.95 10.91
N LEU A 12 35.23 -12.57 12.07
CA LEU A 12 34.14 -12.89 13.00
C LEU A 12 33.58 -11.62 13.70
N PHE A 13 34.40 -10.60 13.93
CA PHE A 13 33.93 -9.31 14.47
C PHE A 13 33.19 -8.46 13.46
N SER A 14 33.49 -8.56 12.17
CA SER A 14 32.79 -7.83 11.11
C SER A 14 31.39 -8.36 10.80
N LEU A 15 31.13 -9.65 11.11
CA LEU A 15 29.79 -10.25 10.89
C LEU A 15 28.74 -9.87 11.96
N ASN A 16 29.20 -9.38 13.12
CA ASN A 16 28.28 -8.99 14.20
C ASN A 16 27.75 -7.54 14.10
N SER A 17 28.28 -6.73 13.17
CA SER A 17 27.89 -5.31 13.07
C SER A 17 26.63 -5.07 12.22
N PHE A 18 26.13 -6.04 11.45
CA PHE A 18 24.99 -5.86 10.57
C PHE A 18 23.64 -6.27 11.16
N SER A 19 23.61 -6.96 12.30
CA SER A 19 22.40 -7.56 12.87
C SER A 19 21.60 -6.65 13.82
N GLN A 20 22.16 -5.56 14.33
CA GLN A 20 21.50 -4.82 15.42
C GLN A 20 20.48 -3.76 15.00
N ASN A 21 20.47 -3.30 13.75
CA ASN A 21 19.56 -2.20 13.35
C ASN A 21 18.24 -2.66 12.72
N THR A 22 18.12 -3.91 12.29
CA THR A 22 16.89 -4.43 11.64
C THR A 22 15.84 -4.93 12.62
N ALA A 23 16.22 -5.21 13.86
CA ALA A 23 15.34 -5.76 14.89
C ALA A 23 14.61 -4.71 15.76
N LYS A 24 14.87 -3.42 15.53
CA LYS A 24 14.18 -2.36 16.29
C LYS A 24 12.75 -2.19 15.81
N PRO A 25 11.79 -1.89 16.72
CA PRO A 25 10.42 -1.60 16.33
C PRO A 25 10.32 -0.33 15.49
N TRP A 26 9.32 -0.28 14.63
CA TRP A 26 8.93 0.89 13.85
C TRP A 26 7.53 1.31 14.23
N ALA A 27 7.20 2.61 14.06
CA ALA A 27 5.88 3.13 14.35
C ALA A 27 5.29 3.88 13.16
N TYR A 28 3.97 3.78 13.00
CA TYR A 28 3.22 4.69 12.16
C TYR A 28 3.29 6.09 12.76
N TRP A 29 3.55 7.09 11.90
CA TRP A 29 3.58 8.49 12.30
C TRP A 29 2.60 9.29 11.45
N TRP A 30 1.41 9.38 11.95
CA TRP A 30 0.30 10.02 11.27
C TRP A 30 0.43 11.54 11.34
N TRP A 31 0.62 12.15 10.20
CA TRP A 31 0.64 13.60 10.06
C TRP A 31 -0.79 14.10 9.84
N GLN A 32 -1.51 14.33 10.93
CA GLN A 32 -2.92 14.77 10.91
C GLN A 32 -3.03 16.18 10.36
N GLY A 33 -3.72 16.35 9.20
CA GLY A 33 -3.76 17.60 8.46
C GLY A 33 -2.40 18.08 7.97
N SER A 34 -1.36 17.25 8.11
CA SER A 34 0.05 17.66 8.00
C SER A 34 0.36 18.92 8.83
N ALA A 35 -0.38 19.15 9.93
CA ALA A 35 -0.22 20.29 10.83
C ALA A 35 1.03 20.12 11.71
N VAL A 36 2.19 20.14 11.07
CA VAL A 36 3.49 19.90 11.69
C VAL A 36 4.36 21.14 11.65
N ASN A 37 5.26 21.26 12.63
CA ASN A 37 6.28 22.30 12.68
C ASN A 37 7.63 21.73 13.12
N LYS A 38 8.71 22.45 12.84
CA LYS A 38 10.08 21.98 13.09
C LYS A 38 10.37 21.62 14.55
N ALA A 39 9.79 22.36 15.49
CA ALA A 39 10.02 22.13 16.93
C ALA A 39 9.39 20.80 17.37
N ASP A 40 8.12 20.56 17.03
CA ASP A 40 7.40 19.36 17.39
C ASP A 40 7.93 18.13 16.64
N LEU A 41 8.29 18.27 15.35
CA LEU A 41 8.93 17.21 14.57
C LEU A 41 10.22 16.74 15.27
N ARG A 42 11.10 17.68 15.66
CA ARG A 42 12.34 17.35 16.38
C ARG A 42 12.06 16.67 17.73
N ALA A 43 11.15 17.24 18.51
CA ALA A 43 10.82 16.69 19.83
C ALA A 43 10.25 15.28 19.76
N ASN A 44 9.39 15.00 18.78
CA ASN A 44 8.85 13.67 18.55
C ASN A 44 9.92 12.68 18.11
N LEU A 45 10.78 13.05 17.15
CA LEU A 45 11.88 12.19 16.71
C LEU A 45 12.81 11.82 17.88
N GLN A 46 13.15 12.78 18.73
CA GLN A 46 13.96 12.53 19.94
C GLN A 46 13.31 11.49 20.85
N LYS A 47 12.00 11.65 21.14
CA LYS A 47 11.26 10.70 21.99
C LYS A 47 11.23 9.28 21.39
N TYR A 48 11.05 9.14 20.08
CA TYR A 48 11.10 7.83 19.42
C TYR A 48 12.50 7.21 19.46
N ALA A 49 13.54 8.00 19.25
CA ALA A 49 14.92 7.53 19.35
C ALA A 49 15.26 7.08 20.78
N GLU A 50 14.90 7.88 21.80
CA GLU A 50 15.07 7.57 23.23
C GLU A 50 14.29 6.30 23.64
N ALA A 51 13.10 6.08 23.04
CA ALA A 51 12.29 4.88 23.26
C ALA A 51 12.84 3.63 22.52
N GLY A 52 13.94 3.76 21.76
CA GLY A 52 14.61 2.64 21.10
C GLY A 52 14.03 2.23 19.73
N PHE A 53 13.21 3.08 19.10
CA PHE A 53 12.68 2.81 17.77
C PHE A 53 13.79 2.83 16.70
N GLY A 54 13.63 2.00 15.66
CA GLY A 54 14.52 1.98 14.50
C GLY A 54 14.14 2.97 13.42
N GLY A 55 12.87 3.36 13.38
CA GLY A 55 12.36 4.30 12.40
C GLY A 55 10.87 4.56 12.51
N LEU A 56 10.40 5.43 11.64
CA LEU A 56 9.02 5.91 11.60
C LEU A 56 8.49 5.83 10.17
N HIS A 57 7.19 5.71 10.07
CA HIS A 57 6.46 5.65 8.83
C HIS A 57 5.51 6.85 8.73
N ILE A 58 5.84 7.80 7.86
CA ILE A 58 5.06 9.02 7.66
C ILE A 58 3.83 8.73 6.79
N ILE A 59 2.65 8.99 7.35
CA ILE A 59 1.37 8.87 6.65
C ILE A 59 0.59 10.18 6.84
N PRO A 60 0.51 11.03 5.82
CA PRO A 60 -0.36 12.21 5.85
C PRO A 60 -1.83 11.75 5.83
N ILE A 61 -2.64 12.29 6.74
CA ILE A 61 -4.08 12.01 6.82
C ILE A 61 -4.87 13.29 7.09
N TYR A 62 -6.21 13.18 7.09
CA TYR A 62 -7.09 14.29 7.45
C TYR A 62 -6.70 14.93 8.79
N GLY A 63 -7.07 16.17 8.97
CA GLY A 63 -6.72 16.93 10.16
C GLY A 63 -7.79 16.92 11.25
N VAL A 64 -7.44 17.54 12.36
CA VAL A 64 -8.35 17.73 13.52
C VAL A 64 -9.25 18.92 13.24
N LYS A 65 -10.57 18.75 13.41
CA LYS A 65 -11.55 19.82 13.25
C LYS A 65 -11.26 20.98 14.20
N GLY A 66 -11.26 22.19 13.65
CA GLY A 66 -10.93 23.43 14.38
C GLY A 66 -9.46 23.85 14.28
N GLU A 67 -8.58 23.00 13.70
CA GLU A 67 -7.16 23.29 13.50
C GLU A 67 -6.80 23.57 12.03
N GLU A 68 -7.78 23.79 11.15
CA GLU A 68 -7.63 23.94 9.70
C GLU A 68 -6.60 25.02 9.32
N LYS A 69 -6.48 26.07 10.13
CA LYS A 69 -5.47 27.14 9.93
C LYS A 69 -4.02 26.66 9.95
N ASN A 70 -3.78 25.49 10.60
CA ASN A 70 -2.47 24.89 10.72
C ASN A 70 -2.20 23.81 9.67
N PHE A 71 -3.18 23.46 8.86
CA PHE A 71 -3.05 22.41 7.86
C PHE A 71 -2.06 22.82 6.77
N ILE A 72 -1.29 21.84 6.32
CA ILE A 72 -0.35 22.00 5.22
C ILE A 72 -0.79 21.09 4.09
N HIS A 73 -1.06 21.67 2.92
CA HIS A 73 -1.46 20.90 1.74
C HIS A 73 -0.36 19.94 1.32
N PHE A 74 -0.76 18.71 1.03
CA PHE A 74 0.14 17.64 0.60
C PHE A 74 0.93 18.06 -0.64
N LEU A 75 2.22 17.73 -0.66
CA LEU A 75 3.19 18.09 -1.70
C LEU A 75 3.37 19.60 -1.97
N SER A 76 2.76 20.50 -1.18
CA SER A 76 3.06 21.92 -1.29
C SER A 76 4.53 22.20 -0.93
N PRO A 77 5.11 23.35 -1.34
CA PRO A 77 6.47 23.73 -0.96
C PRO A 77 6.71 23.68 0.56
N LYS A 78 5.70 24.06 1.34
CA LYS A 78 5.77 24.01 2.81
C LYS A 78 5.77 22.57 3.33
N TRP A 79 4.99 21.70 2.72
CA TRP A 79 4.97 20.27 3.08
C TRP A 79 6.33 19.61 2.79
N LEU A 80 6.91 19.90 1.63
CA LEU A 80 8.23 19.40 1.24
C LEU A 80 9.33 19.94 2.18
N GLU A 81 9.27 21.21 2.58
CA GLU A 81 10.17 21.79 3.59
C GLU A 81 10.11 21.00 4.90
N MET A 82 8.92 20.63 5.36
CA MET A 82 8.75 19.86 6.59
C MET A 82 9.28 18.43 6.43
N LEU A 83 9.05 17.79 5.28
CA LEU A 83 9.60 16.48 4.97
C LEU A 83 11.13 16.48 4.97
N GLU A 84 11.75 17.41 4.25
CA GLU A 84 13.21 17.55 4.21
C GLU A 84 13.80 17.78 5.61
N TYR A 85 13.17 18.65 6.39
CA TYR A 85 13.58 18.89 7.76
C TYR A 85 13.52 17.61 8.60
N THR A 86 12.42 16.87 8.49
CA THR A 86 12.20 15.61 9.20
C THR A 86 13.27 14.57 8.85
N VAL A 87 13.58 14.44 7.56
CA VAL A 87 14.63 13.52 7.08
C VAL A 87 15.98 13.88 7.69
N LYS A 88 16.36 15.16 7.68
CA LYS A 88 17.63 15.62 8.24
C LYS A 88 17.73 15.39 9.75
N GLU A 89 16.66 15.63 10.50
CA GLU A 89 16.65 15.40 11.96
C GLU A 89 16.64 13.90 12.29
N ALA A 90 15.89 13.08 11.56
CA ALA A 90 15.88 11.62 11.74
C ALA A 90 17.25 10.99 11.52
N GLN A 91 17.99 11.44 10.48
CA GLN A 91 19.35 10.98 10.21
C GLN A 91 20.31 11.26 11.37
N LYS A 92 20.22 12.43 12.02
CA LYS A 92 21.04 12.77 13.20
C LYS A 92 20.79 11.82 14.38
N LEU A 93 19.61 11.25 14.46
CA LEU A 93 19.16 10.36 15.51
C LEU A 93 19.26 8.87 15.10
N HIS A 94 19.82 8.58 13.93
CA HIS A 94 19.90 7.23 13.35
C HIS A 94 18.53 6.53 13.23
N LEU A 95 17.46 7.30 13.02
CA LEU A 95 16.13 6.80 12.70
C LEU A 95 15.94 6.68 11.20
N GLY A 96 15.43 5.53 10.75
CA GLY A 96 14.96 5.37 9.38
C GLY A 96 13.60 6.08 9.18
N LEU A 97 13.31 6.45 7.93
CA LEU A 97 12.01 6.98 7.57
C LEU A 97 11.46 6.23 6.36
N ASP A 98 10.23 5.77 6.47
CA ASP A 98 9.41 5.33 5.36
C ASP A 98 8.27 6.33 5.15
N MET A 99 7.68 6.36 3.96
CA MET A 99 6.50 7.19 3.71
C MET A 99 5.57 6.57 2.68
N THR A 100 4.28 6.87 2.78
CA THR A 100 3.34 6.52 1.72
C THR A 100 3.51 7.45 0.51
N LEU A 101 3.31 6.90 -0.71
CA LEU A 101 3.23 7.68 -1.95
C LEU A 101 1.82 8.23 -2.18
N GLY A 102 1.23 8.79 -1.15
CA GLY A 102 -0.11 9.33 -1.16
C GLY A 102 -0.48 9.89 0.19
N THR A 103 -1.77 9.97 0.45
CA THR A 103 -2.35 10.34 1.74
C THR A 103 -3.48 9.38 2.07
N GLY A 104 -3.63 9.00 3.34
CA GLY A 104 -4.57 7.94 3.70
C GLY A 104 -4.36 6.70 2.81
N TRP A 105 -5.45 6.06 2.41
CA TRP A 105 -5.45 4.90 1.51
C TRP A 105 -6.82 4.67 0.84
N PRO A 106 -6.94 3.87 -0.25
CA PRO A 106 -5.88 3.46 -1.18
C PRO A 106 -5.30 4.64 -1.97
N PHE A 107 -4.31 4.41 -2.85
CA PHE A 107 -3.78 5.47 -3.69
C PHE A 107 -4.85 6.15 -4.55
N GLY A 108 -4.73 7.45 -4.67
CA GLY A 108 -5.67 8.30 -5.37
C GLY A 108 -5.44 9.77 -5.05
N GLY A 109 -6.43 10.60 -5.28
CA GLY A 109 -6.40 12.01 -4.91
C GLY A 109 -6.97 12.94 -5.97
N ILE A 110 -6.70 14.23 -5.79
CA ILE A 110 -7.28 15.32 -6.58
C ILE A 110 -6.95 15.25 -8.09
N ASP A 111 -5.80 14.61 -8.42
CA ASP A 111 -5.35 14.48 -9.81
C ASP A 111 -6.02 13.31 -10.55
N ILE A 112 -6.80 12.48 -9.84
CA ILE A 112 -7.47 11.33 -10.44
C ILE A 112 -8.80 11.79 -11.04
N LYS A 113 -8.80 11.87 -12.38
CA LYS A 113 -10.00 12.12 -13.15
C LYS A 113 -10.88 10.88 -13.24
N PRO A 114 -12.18 11.00 -13.57
CA PRO A 114 -13.08 9.85 -13.70
C PRO A 114 -12.57 8.73 -14.61
N GLU A 115 -11.92 9.09 -15.73
CA GLU A 115 -11.35 8.12 -16.67
C GLU A 115 -10.19 7.28 -16.10
N HIS A 116 -9.49 7.79 -15.06
CA HIS A 116 -8.36 7.14 -14.38
C HIS A 116 -8.76 6.54 -13.02
N ALA A 117 -10.03 6.65 -12.65
CA ALA A 117 -10.54 6.16 -11.37
C ALA A 117 -10.85 4.67 -11.40
N ALA A 118 -10.83 4.04 -10.22
CA ALA A 118 -11.19 2.65 -10.00
C ALA A 118 -12.57 2.32 -10.57
N LYS A 119 -12.65 1.22 -11.31
CA LYS A 119 -13.83 0.80 -12.07
C LYS A 119 -14.39 -0.54 -11.61
N THR A 120 -15.67 -0.68 -11.82
CA THR A 120 -16.43 -1.91 -11.97
C THR A 120 -17.07 -1.92 -13.36
N PHE A 121 -18.07 -2.77 -13.58
CA PHE A 121 -18.84 -2.78 -14.82
C PHE A 121 -20.34 -2.87 -14.54
N ASP A 122 -21.11 -2.40 -15.52
CA ASP A 122 -22.55 -2.67 -15.62
C ASP A 122 -22.79 -3.65 -16.77
N LEU A 123 -23.67 -4.62 -16.57
CA LEU A 123 -24.20 -5.46 -17.64
C LEU A 123 -25.39 -4.71 -18.25
N VAL A 124 -25.23 -4.23 -19.48
CA VAL A 124 -26.20 -3.36 -20.15
C VAL A 124 -26.97 -4.15 -21.19
N TYR A 125 -28.29 -4.11 -21.11
CA TYR A 125 -29.23 -4.74 -22.05
C TYR A 125 -29.80 -3.66 -22.96
N GLU A 126 -29.58 -3.77 -24.24
CA GLU A 126 -30.21 -2.92 -25.26
C GLU A 126 -31.22 -3.79 -26.05
N ALA A 127 -32.34 -3.17 -26.50
CA ALA A 127 -33.36 -3.88 -27.26
C ALA A 127 -32.74 -4.53 -28.53
N ASP A 128 -33.04 -5.80 -28.75
CA ASP A 128 -32.59 -6.58 -29.89
C ASP A 128 -31.06 -6.75 -30.05
N GLN A 129 -30.28 -6.49 -28.97
CA GLN A 129 -28.84 -6.72 -28.94
C GLN A 129 -28.46 -7.66 -27.78
N PRO A 130 -27.41 -8.47 -27.92
CA PRO A 130 -26.86 -9.20 -26.78
C PRO A 130 -26.36 -8.22 -25.72
N PRO A 131 -26.42 -8.60 -24.42
CA PRO A 131 -25.91 -7.76 -23.35
C PRO A 131 -24.43 -7.47 -23.52
N VAL A 132 -23.98 -6.31 -23.04
CA VAL A 132 -22.57 -5.91 -23.10
C VAL A 132 -22.10 -5.42 -21.74
N LEU A 133 -20.81 -5.66 -21.43
CA LEU A 133 -20.15 -5.12 -20.24
C LEU A 133 -19.65 -3.70 -20.55
N LYS A 134 -20.11 -2.73 -19.76
CA LYS A 134 -19.66 -1.33 -19.85
C LYS A 134 -18.91 -0.92 -18.59
N PRO A 135 -17.70 -0.32 -18.70
CA PRO A 135 -16.98 0.20 -17.55
C PRO A 135 -17.81 1.24 -16.78
N LYS A 136 -17.68 1.19 -15.46
CA LYS A 136 -18.35 2.13 -14.55
C LYS A 136 -17.41 2.46 -13.41
N ILE A 137 -17.23 3.76 -13.11
CA ILE A 137 -16.43 4.19 -11.97
C ILE A 137 -17.08 3.81 -10.64
N THR A 138 -16.29 3.36 -9.68
CA THR A 138 -16.78 3.00 -8.33
C THR A 138 -17.18 4.23 -7.52
N LYS A 139 -16.70 5.43 -7.89
CA LYS A 139 -16.82 6.70 -7.16
C LYS A 139 -16.20 6.67 -5.76
N GLN A 140 -15.43 5.65 -5.44
CA GLN A 140 -14.75 5.58 -4.16
C GLN A 140 -13.75 6.73 -4.02
N GLN A 141 -13.78 7.36 -2.85
CA GLN A 141 -12.82 8.40 -2.46
C GLN A 141 -11.68 7.79 -1.63
N VAL A 142 -10.52 8.42 -1.70
CA VAL A 142 -9.40 8.11 -0.81
C VAL A 142 -9.85 8.24 0.64
N LYS A 143 -9.67 7.20 1.43
CA LYS A 143 -9.97 7.22 2.85
C LYS A 143 -8.93 8.03 3.60
N ARG A 144 -9.37 8.84 4.55
CA ARG A 144 -8.50 9.63 5.41
C ARG A 144 -7.55 10.55 4.65
N ALA A 145 -7.92 10.99 3.45
CA ALA A 145 -7.10 11.89 2.65
C ALA A 145 -6.67 13.14 3.44
N ALA A 146 -5.41 13.53 3.28
CA ALA A 146 -4.90 14.77 3.84
C ALA A 146 -5.37 15.98 3.01
N PRO A 147 -5.36 17.20 3.59
CA PRO A 147 -5.72 18.42 2.87
C PRO A 147 -4.92 18.58 1.57
N GLY A 148 -5.63 18.83 0.47
CA GLY A 148 -5.06 18.98 -0.87
C GLY A 148 -4.76 17.67 -1.61
N ALA A 149 -5.23 16.53 -1.07
CA ALA A 149 -5.11 15.23 -1.71
C ALA A 149 -6.42 14.43 -1.69
N GLU A 150 -7.53 15.09 -1.41
CA GLU A 150 -8.87 14.49 -1.49
C GLU A 150 -9.20 14.17 -2.95
N GLY A 151 -9.87 13.06 -3.22
CA GLY A 151 -10.26 12.70 -4.58
C GLY A 151 -10.55 11.23 -4.77
N LEU A 152 -10.75 10.85 -6.03
CA LEU A 152 -11.08 9.49 -6.43
C LEU A 152 -9.91 8.52 -6.21
N VAL A 153 -10.25 7.26 -5.94
CA VAL A 153 -9.26 6.17 -5.90
C VAL A 153 -8.82 5.83 -7.31
N LEU A 154 -7.51 5.59 -7.47
CA LEU A 154 -6.85 5.22 -8.71
C LEU A 154 -7.34 3.87 -9.26
N ASP A 155 -7.41 3.72 -10.58
CA ASP A 155 -7.53 2.42 -11.25
C ASP A 155 -6.22 1.64 -11.13
N HIS A 156 -6.22 0.61 -10.27
CA HIS A 156 -5.06 -0.25 -10.02
C HIS A 156 -4.86 -1.35 -11.08
N PHE A 157 -5.76 -1.46 -12.05
CA PHE A 157 -5.68 -2.46 -13.13
C PHE A 157 -5.20 -1.87 -14.46
N ASP A 158 -4.72 -0.62 -14.43
CA ASP A 158 -4.19 0.07 -15.60
C ASP A 158 -2.81 0.69 -15.28
N LYS A 159 -1.78 0.09 -15.85
CA LYS A 159 -0.39 0.49 -15.63
C LYS A 159 -0.11 1.94 -16.04
N ALA A 160 -0.71 2.43 -17.11
CA ALA A 160 -0.49 3.80 -17.56
C ALA A 160 -1.03 4.80 -16.53
N ASN A 161 -2.20 4.53 -15.94
CA ASN A 161 -2.76 5.33 -14.85
C ASN A 161 -1.87 5.27 -13.59
N VAL A 162 -1.36 4.09 -13.26
CA VAL A 162 -0.46 3.88 -12.10
C VAL A 162 0.86 4.64 -12.28
N GLU A 163 1.50 4.52 -13.45
CA GLU A 163 2.74 5.23 -13.76
C GLU A 163 2.53 6.76 -13.79
N HIS A 164 1.41 7.21 -14.35
CA HIS A 164 1.04 8.62 -14.32
C HIS A 164 0.85 9.13 -12.89
N TYR A 165 0.16 8.37 -12.04
CA TYR A 165 -0.01 8.71 -10.63
C TYR A 165 1.34 8.88 -9.91
N PHE A 166 2.29 7.97 -10.13
CA PHE A 166 3.59 8.04 -9.47
C PHE A 166 4.48 9.15 -10.04
N SER A 167 4.26 9.59 -11.29
CA SER A 167 5.10 10.63 -11.92
C SER A 167 5.14 11.95 -11.15
N LYS A 168 4.09 12.30 -10.40
CA LYS A 168 4.07 13.50 -9.54
C LYS A 168 5.13 13.48 -8.43
N PHE A 169 5.62 12.31 -8.07
CA PHE A 169 6.69 12.15 -7.09
C PHE A 169 8.10 12.21 -7.71
N ASP A 170 8.21 12.17 -9.03
CA ASP A 170 9.51 12.23 -9.72
C ASP A 170 10.29 13.49 -9.35
N SER A 171 9.64 14.66 -9.32
CA SER A 171 10.27 15.91 -8.92
C SER A 171 10.72 15.93 -7.45
N VAL A 172 10.00 15.20 -6.59
CA VAL A 172 10.29 15.13 -5.15
C VAL A 172 11.56 14.31 -4.90
N PHE A 173 11.71 13.16 -5.58
CA PHE A 173 12.79 12.22 -5.31
C PHE A 173 14.00 12.38 -6.23
N SER A 174 13.86 13.07 -7.37
CA SER A 174 15.00 13.43 -8.24
C SER A 174 15.98 14.39 -7.56
N ASN A 175 15.55 15.20 -6.63
CA ASN A 175 16.35 16.21 -5.95
C ASN A 175 17.14 15.71 -4.73
N ASN A 176 17.46 14.43 -4.63
CA ASN A 176 18.40 13.75 -3.71
C ASN A 176 18.42 14.17 -2.22
N ASN A 177 17.66 15.19 -1.80
CA ASN A 177 17.67 15.68 -0.42
C ASN A 177 16.71 14.88 0.50
N ILE A 178 15.85 14.05 -0.08
CA ILE A 178 14.83 13.29 0.65
C ILE A 178 15.26 11.82 0.72
N ASN A 179 15.99 11.49 1.79
CA ASN A 179 16.46 10.12 2.01
C ASN A 179 15.43 9.30 2.80
N ILE A 180 14.40 8.85 2.11
CA ILE A 180 13.44 7.86 2.60
C ILE A 180 14.00 6.45 2.36
N ARG A 181 13.81 5.51 3.29
CA ARG A 181 14.25 4.13 3.18
C ARG A 181 13.32 3.32 2.26
N ALA A 182 12.01 3.43 2.48
CA ALA A 182 11.01 2.68 1.75
C ALA A 182 9.79 3.56 1.43
N PHE A 183 9.17 3.27 0.28
CA PHE A 183 7.82 3.70 0.00
C PHE A 183 6.84 2.66 0.53
N TYR A 184 5.70 3.12 1.02
CA TYR A 184 4.67 2.29 1.63
C TYR A 184 3.36 2.38 0.85
N ASN A 185 2.75 1.23 0.67
CA ASN A 185 1.37 1.08 0.25
C ASN A 185 0.58 0.34 1.33
N ASP A 186 -0.50 0.95 1.78
CA ASP A 186 -1.42 0.43 2.79
C ASP A 186 -2.29 -0.71 2.23
N SER A 187 -3.13 -1.30 3.07
CA SER A 187 -4.05 -2.38 2.69
C SER A 187 -4.86 -2.04 1.44
N TYR A 188 -5.06 -3.04 0.60
CA TYR A 188 -5.85 -2.89 -0.60
C TYR A 188 -7.34 -2.80 -0.25
N GLU A 189 -7.85 -1.58 -0.22
CA GLU A 189 -9.23 -1.30 0.11
C GLU A 189 -9.98 -0.61 -1.03
N VAL A 190 -9.74 -1.08 -2.26
CA VAL A 190 -10.42 -0.58 -3.47
C VAL A 190 -11.71 -1.36 -3.66
N TYR A 191 -12.73 -0.95 -2.90
CA TYR A 191 -13.98 -1.70 -2.82
C TYR A 191 -14.78 -1.68 -4.11
N GLY A 192 -15.21 -2.87 -4.54
CA GLY A 192 -16.03 -3.08 -5.73
C GLY A 192 -15.30 -2.81 -7.05
N ALA A 193 -13.99 -2.58 -7.02
CA ALA A 193 -13.21 -2.49 -8.25
C ALA A 193 -12.83 -3.88 -8.73
N ASP A 194 -13.30 -4.23 -9.90
CA ASP A 194 -13.10 -5.50 -10.56
C ASP A 194 -12.99 -5.36 -12.08
N TRP A 195 -12.75 -4.15 -12.56
CA TRP A 195 -12.72 -3.82 -13.98
C TRP A 195 -11.74 -2.69 -14.30
N THR A 196 -11.35 -2.60 -15.57
CA THR A 196 -10.60 -1.49 -16.17
C THR A 196 -11.06 -1.25 -17.60
N GLU A 197 -10.65 -0.15 -18.23
CA GLU A 197 -11.10 0.25 -19.57
C GLU A 197 -10.85 -0.85 -20.62
N HIS A 198 -9.66 -1.47 -20.60
CA HIS A 198 -9.26 -2.50 -21.56
C HIS A 198 -9.36 -3.92 -21.01
N PHE A 199 -10.29 -4.17 -20.08
CA PHE A 199 -10.37 -5.47 -19.39
C PHE A 199 -10.64 -6.63 -20.36
N LEU A 200 -11.58 -6.48 -21.31
CA LEU A 200 -11.92 -7.54 -22.26
C LEU A 200 -10.74 -7.94 -23.17
N GLU A 201 -9.97 -6.96 -23.62
CA GLU A 201 -8.76 -7.18 -24.43
C GLU A 201 -7.69 -7.92 -23.63
N LYS A 202 -7.47 -7.49 -22.39
CA LYS A 202 -6.53 -8.13 -21.47
C LYS A 202 -6.96 -9.54 -21.11
N PHE A 203 -8.25 -9.77 -20.86
CA PHE A 203 -8.81 -11.10 -20.62
C PHE A 203 -8.58 -12.02 -21.81
N LYS A 204 -8.97 -11.61 -23.01
CA LYS A 204 -8.76 -12.39 -24.24
C LYS A 204 -7.28 -12.74 -24.45
N SER A 205 -6.39 -11.77 -24.26
CA SER A 205 -4.94 -11.98 -24.39
C SER A 205 -4.42 -13.04 -23.41
N LYS A 206 -4.96 -13.08 -22.19
CA LYS A 206 -4.52 -14.00 -21.13
C LYS A 206 -5.19 -15.39 -21.19
N ARG A 207 -6.45 -15.44 -21.60
CA ARG A 207 -7.29 -16.66 -21.54
C ARG A 207 -7.52 -17.31 -22.91
N GLY A 208 -7.33 -16.57 -24.01
CA GLY A 208 -7.44 -17.08 -25.37
C GLY A 208 -8.86 -17.11 -25.94
N TYR A 209 -9.87 -16.58 -25.21
CA TYR A 209 -11.26 -16.52 -25.64
C TYR A 209 -11.94 -15.21 -25.19
N GLU A 210 -13.13 -14.94 -25.74
CA GLU A 210 -13.87 -13.70 -25.48
C GLU A 210 -14.77 -13.86 -24.25
N LEU A 211 -14.54 -13.08 -23.19
CA LEU A 211 -15.41 -13.06 -22.00
C LEU A 211 -16.84 -12.60 -22.36
N GLY A 212 -16.97 -11.74 -23.38
CA GLY A 212 -18.27 -11.23 -23.85
C GLY A 212 -19.24 -12.30 -24.36
N GLU A 213 -18.77 -13.51 -24.68
CA GLU A 213 -19.60 -14.65 -25.08
C GLU A 213 -20.18 -15.43 -23.89
N HIS A 214 -19.78 -15.10 -22.66
CA HIS A 214 -20.09 -15.85 -21.44
C HIS A 214 -20.72 -14.98 -20.33
N LEU A 215 -21.50 -13.95 -20.69
CA LEU A 215 -22.01 -12.94 -19.73
C LEU A 215 -23.00 -13.49 -18.71
N ASN A 216 -23.58 -14.67 -18.96
CA ASN A 216 -24.44 -15.38 -18.02
C ASN A 216 -23.80 -15.64 -16.65
N ILE A 217 -22.47 -15.74 -16.56
CA ILE A 217 -21.75 -15.87 -15.27
C ILE A 217 -21.93 -14.65 -14.35
N PHE A 218 -22.30 -13.50 -14.89
CA PHE A 218 -22.54 -12.28 -14.12
C PHE A 218 -24.01 -12.09 -13.74
N GLU A 219 -24.93 -12.82 -14.40
CA GLU A 219 -26.36 -12.75 -14.12
C GLU A 219 -26.77 -13.59 -12.92
N ASN A 220 -26.20 -14.80 -12.79
CA ASN A 220 -26.56 -15.73 -11.72
C ASN A 220 -25.32 -16.30 -11.03
N LYS A 221 -24.92 -15.66 -9.94
CA LYS A 221 -23.70 -16.06 -9.18
C LYS A 221 -23.93 -17.21 -8.19
N THR A 222 -25.12 -17.76 -8.10
CA THR A 222 -25.46 -18.75 -7.04
C THR A 222 -25.36 -20.20 -7.49
N THR A 223 -25.52 -20.49 -8.77
CA THR A 223 -25.53 -21.84 -9.33
C THR A 223 -24.79 -21.91 -10.66
N PHE A 224 -23.48 -22.15 -10.59
CA PHE A 224 -22.66 -22.31 -11.80
C PHE A 224 -22.56 -23.77 -12.23
N THR A 225 -22.63 -24.03 -13.52
CA THR A 225 -22.12 -25.27 -14.15
C THR A 225 -20.61 -25.37 -13.98
N GLU A 226 -20.00 -26.51 -14.26
CA GLU A 226 -18.52 -26.65 -14.20
C GLU A 226 -17.82 -25.72 -15.21
N GLU A 227 -18.37 -25.53 -16.38
CA GLU A 227 -17.85 -24.60 -17.39
C GLU A 227 -17.94 -23.15 -16.89
N GLU A 228 -19.07 -22.71 -16.35
CA GLU A 228 -19.24 -21.37 -15.80
C GLU A 228 -18.30 -21.11 -14.60
N LYS A 229 -18.06 -22.11 -13.76
CA LYS A 229 -17.06 -22.02 -12.67
C LYS A 229 -15.66 -21.77 -13.23
N GLN A 230 -15.29 -22.46 -14.31
CA GLN A 230 -14.00 -22.27 -14.96
C GLN A 230 -13.87 -20.85 -15.52
N ILE A 231 -14.88 -20.37 -16.24
CA ILE A 231 -14.89 -19.02 -16.81
C ILE A 231 -14.84 -17.96 -15.71
N TYR A 232 -15.62 -18.15 -14.65
CA TYR A 232 -15.58 -17.23 -13.50
C TYR A 232 -14.21 -17.25 -12.78
N SER A 233 -13.59 -18.42 -12.68
CA SER A 233 -12.23 -18.56 -12.16
C SER A 233 -11.21 -17.83 -13.04
N ASP A 234 -11.33 -17.94 -14.35
CA ASP A 234 -10.47 -17.22 -15.31
C ASP A 234 -10.64 -15.70 -15.23
N TYR A 235 -11.88 -15.23 -15.01
CA TYR A 235 -12.14 -13.82 -14.72
C TYR A 235 -11.44 -13.36 -13.43
N GLN A 236 -11.58 -14.10 -12.33
CA GLN A 236 -10.92 -13.77 -11.05
C GLN A 236 -9.39 -13.84 -11.17
N LEU A 237 -8.88 -14.84 -11.88
CA LEU A 237 -7.45 -14.98 -12.10
C LEU A 237 -6.89 -13.82 -12.95
N THR A 238 -7.67 -13.34 -13.92
CA THR A 238 -7.30 -12.15 -14.72
C THR A 238 -7.17 -10.91 -13.83
N ILE A 239 -8.13 -10.67 -12.93
CA ILE A 239 -8.06 -9.57 -11.94
C ILE A 239 -6.79 -9.70 -11.07
N SER A 240 -6.49 -10.91 -10.59
CA SER A 240 -5.31 -11.18 -9.77
C SER A 240 -4.01 -10.86 -10.52
N GLU A 241 -3.90 -11.31 -11.76
CA GLU A 241 -2.73 -11.07 -12.61
C GLU A 241 -2.58 -9.57 -12.95
N LEU A 242 -3.68 -8.89 -13.27
CA LEU A 242 -3.66 -7.46 -13.54
C LEU A 242 -3.20 -6.66 -12.30
N LEU A 243 -3.65 -7.01 -11.11
CA LEU A 243 -3.19 -6.33 -9.89
C LEU A 243 -1.69 -6.50 -9.66
N LEU A 244 -1.15 -7.67 -10.00
CA LEU A 244 0.29 -7.92 -9.94
C LEU A 244 1.06 -7.11 -11.01
N GLU A 245 0.65 -7.24 -12.26
CA GLU A 245 1.40 -6.73 -13.42
C GLU A 245 1.22 -5.22 -13.64
N GLU A 246 0.02 -4.70 -13.39
CA GLU A 246 -0.34 -3.31 -13.70
C GLU A 246 -0.15 -2.36 -12.50
N PHE A 247 -0.12 -2.89 -11.27
CA PHE A 247 0.04 -2.07 -10.06
C PHE A 247 1.25 -2.48 -9.22
N THR A 248 1.31 -3.73 -8.74
CA THR A 248 2.30 -4.11 -7.72
C THR A 248 3.73 -4.07 -8.26
N GLN A 249 3.96 -4.61 -9.46
CA GLN A 249 5.27 -4.57 -10.10
C GLN A 249 5.68 -3.14 -10.52
N PRO A 250 4.82 -2.32 -11.14
CA PRO A 250 5.12 -0.90 -11.40
C PRO A 250 5.44 -0.10 -10.13
N TYR A 251 4.73 -0.34 -9.03
CA TYR A 251 5.01 0.27 -7.73
C TYR A 251 6.41 -0.11 -7.22
N ALA A 252 6.74 -1.40 -7.24
CA ALA A 252 8.06 -1.87 -6.84
C ALA A 252 9.17 -1.33 -7.75
N ALA A 253 8.91 -1.26 -9.07
CA ALA A 253 9.83 -0.68 -10.05
C ALA A 253 10.05 0.82 -9.80
N PHE A 254 8.99 1.57 -9.46
CA PHE A 254 9.10 2.98 -9.08
C PHE A 254 9.97 3.16 -7.83
N ALA A 255 9.79 2.34 -6.80
CA ALA A 255 10.66 2.38 -5.63
C ALA A 255 12.13 2.11 -6.00
N LYS A 256 12.37 1.08 -6.80
CA LYS A 256 13.70 0.71 -7.28
C LYS A 256 14.37 1.80 -8.11
N LYS A 257 13.61 2.54 -8.95
CA LYS A 257 14.09 3.68 -9.75
C LYS A 257 14.82 4.71 -8.88
N TYR A 258 14.37 4.93 -7.66
CA TYR A 258 14.97 5.87 -6.70
C TYR A 258 15.86 5.21 -5.65
N GLY A 259 16.21 3.93 -5.83
CA GLY A 259 17.03 3.19 -4.86
C GLY A 259 16.33 3.01 -3.51
N LYS A 260 14.99 2.96 -3.51
CA LYS A 260 14.17 2.77 -2.32
C LYS A 260 13.60 1.35 -2.28
N LEU A 261 13.22 0.89 -1.08
CA LEU A 261 12.48 -0.35 -0.92
C LEU A 261 10.99 -0.11 -1.18
N SER A 262 10.30 -1.11 -1.73
CA SER A 262 8.83 -1.15 -1.76
C SER A 262 8.34 -1.92 -0.53
N ARG A 263 7.47 -1.31 0.26
CA ARG A 263 6.80 -1.88 1.42
C ARG A 263 5.31 -1.90 1.16
N ASN A 264 4.69 -3.07 1.18
CA ASN A 264 3.33 -3.23 0.70
C ASN A 264 2.50 -4.16 1.57
N GLU A 265 1.32 -3.70 1.93
CA GLU A 265 0.24 -4.50 2.49
C GLU A 265 -0.64 -5.02 1.36
N SER A 266 -0.53 -6.31 1.04
CA SER A 266 -1.30 -6.90 -0.06
C SER A 266 -2.63 -7.50 0.39
N HIS A 267 -2.91 -7.53 1.68
CA HIS A 267 -4.18 -8.06 2.18
C HIS A 267 -5.37 -7.17 1.79
N GLY A 268 -6.55 -7.77 1.74
CA GLY A 268 -7.76 -7.11 1.25
C GLY A 268 -7.89 -7.07 -0.28
N SER A 269 -6.84 -7.46 -1.02
CA SER A 269 -6.85 -7.48 -2.48
C SER A 269 -7.61 -8.68 -3.06
N PRO A 270 -8.15 -8.57 -4.29
CA PRO A 270 -8.74 -9.69 -5.01
C PRO A 270 -7.69 -10.63 -5.61
N GLY A 271 -6.40 -10.33 -5.45
CA GLY A 271 -5.30 -11.07 -6.07
C GLY A 271 -4.73 -12.20 -5.19
N ASN A 272 -3.81 -12.99 -5.78
CA ASN A 272 -3.01 -13.94 -5.02
C ASN A 272 -2.02 -13.17 -4.13
N VAL A 273 -2.32 -13.08 -2.86
CA VAL A 273 -1.52 -12.28 -1.90
C VAL A 273 -0.08 -12.77 -1.78
N LEU A 274 0.22 -14.04 -2.05
CA LEU A 274 1.58 -14.56 -2.01
C LEU A 274 2.44 -13.94 -3.13
N ASP A 275 1.91 -13.87 -4.34
CA ASP A 275 2.59 -13.26 -5.49
C ASP A 275 2.76 -11.75 -5.30
N LEU A 276 1.73 -11.10 -4.77
CA LEU A 276 1.76 -9.66 -4.46
C LEU A 276 2.81 -9.34 -3.38
N TYR A 277 2.93 -10.16 -2.34
CA TYR A 277 3.97 -10.00 -1.32
C TYR A 277 5.36 -10.28 -1.88
N ALA A 278 5.52 -11.33 -2.71
CA ALA A 278 6.79 -11.69 -3.33
C ALA A 278 7.36 -10.59 -4.25
N ALA A 279 6.48 -9.80 -4.88
CA ALA A 279 6.86 -8.70 -5.77
C ALA A 279 7.44 -7.48 -5.03
N ASN A 280 7.41 -7.45 -3.71
CA ASN A 280 7.84 -6.30 -2.91
C ASN A 280 9.08 -6.58 -2.05
N SER A 281 9.84 -5.54 -1.75
CA SER A 281 11.04 -5.64 -0.90
C SER A 281 10.71 -5.95 0.56
N ILE A 282 9.57 -5.45 1.06
CA ILE A 282 9.10 -5.63 2.43
C ILE A 282 7.61 -5.98 2.36
N PRO A 283 7.26 -7.28 2.41
CA PRO A 283 5.88 -7.70 2.58
C PRO A 283 5.41 -7.36 4.00
N GLU A 284 4.24 -6.74 4.09
CA GLU A 284 3.66 -6.32 5.36
C GLU A 284 2.20 -6.75 5.44
N THR A 285 1.74 -7.07 6.64
CA THR A 285 0.35 -7.43 6.91
C THR A 285 -0.06 -6.97 8.28
N GLU A 286 -1.35 -6.70 8.46
CA GLU A 286 -1.94 -6.43 9.76
C GLU A 286 -2.29 -7.71 10.49
N PHE A 287 -2.20 -7.66 11.80
CA PHE A 287 -2.70 -8.72 12.67
C PHE A 287 -4.11 -8.36 13.12
N PHE A 288 -5.09 -8.80 12.35
CA PHE A 288 -6.50 -8.60 12.69
C PHE A 288 -6.94 -9.45 13.87
N GLY A 289 -7.85 -8.91 14.65
CA GLY A 289 -8.34 -9.54 15.86
C GLY A 289 -7.38 -9.34 17.01
N SER A 290 -7.86 -8.76 18.10
CA SER A 290 -7.13 -8.69 19.35
C SER A 290 -7.83 -9.51 20.40
N LYS A 291 -7.04 -10.16 21.28
CA LYS A 291 -7.56 -10.57 22.58
C LYS A 291 -7.36 -9.41 23.53
N PRO A 292 -8.25 -9.19 24.50
CA PRO A 292 -7.94 -8.30 25.60
C PRO A 292 -6.64 -8.80 26.22
N PHE A 293 -5.59 -7.98 26.15
CA PHE A 293 -4.38 -8.23 26.92
C PHE A 293 -4.67 -7.90 28.37
N ASP A 294 -4.21 -8.74 29.28
CA ASP A 294 -4.27 -8.49 30.72
C ASP A 294 -3.20 -7.44 31.10
N ILE A 295 -3.33 -6.25 30.48
CA ILE A 295 -2.57 -5.06 30.84
C ILE A 295 -3.58 -4.11 31.48
N PRO A 296 -3.68 -4.08 32.81
CA PRO A 296 -4.58 -3.18 33.50
C PRO A 296 -4.29 -1.75 33.08
N LEU A 297 -5.31 -0.98 32.76
CA LEU A 297 -5.35 0.48 32.56
C LEU A 297 -5.19 1.01 31.15
N TYR A 298 -4.60 0.31 30.12
CA TYR A 298 -4.26 1.01 28.87
C TYR A 298 -4.80 0.41 27.58
N ARG A 299 -5.44 -0.76 27.55
CA ARG A 299 -5.88 -1.42 26.31
C ARG A 299 -7.06 -2.38 26.44
N GLN A 300 -7.96 -2.16 27.35
CA GLN A 300 -9.29 -2.75 27.21
C GLN A 300 -10.15 -1.73 26.48
N ASP A 301 -10.32 -1.92 25.17
CA ASP A 301 -11.45 -1.32 24.50
C ASP A 301 -12.69 -1.99 25.08
N PRO A 302 -13.50 -1.27 25.91
CA PRO A 302 -14.71 -1.85 26.49
C PRO A 302 -15.74 -2.25 25.45
N GLU A 303 -15.61 -1.74 24.22
CA GLU A 303 -16.45 -2.05 23.06
C GLU A 303 -15.86 -3.18 22.18
N TYR A 304 -14.69 -3.73 22.56
CA TYR A 304 -14.10 -4.83 21.80
C TYR A 304 -15.05 -6.03 21.69
N SER A 305 -15.36 -6.40 20.50
CA SER A 305 -16.19 -7.54 20.18
C SER A 305 -15.45 -8.48 19.21
N GLU A 306 -15.26 -9.74 19.61
CA GLU A 306 -14.71 -10.76 18.73
C GLU A 306 -15.53 -10.92 17.44
N LYS A 307 -16.85 -10.69 17.50
CA LYS A 307 -17.75 -10.70 16.34
C LYS A 307 -17.42 -9.57 15.35
N GLN A 308 -16.96 -8.42 15.85
CA GLN A 308 -16.64 -7.26 15.02
C GLN A 308 -15.20 -7.30 14.50
N PHE A 309 -14.25 -7.72 15.32
CA PHE A 309 -12.81 -7.66 15.00
C PHE A 309 -12.19 -9.04 14.69
N GLY A 310 -12.95 -10.12 14.83
CA GLY A 310 -12.48 -11.49 14.57
C GLY A 310 -11.51 -12.02 15.63
N LYS A 311 -11.06 -13.25 15.39
CA LYS A 311 -10.02 -13.91 16.20
C LYS A 311 -8.65 -13.71 15.57
N PRO A 312 -7.59 -13.47 16.39
CA PRO A 312 -6.23 -13.43 15.88
C PRO A 312 -5.89 -14.69 15.08
N ASN A 313 -5.47 -14.52 13.84
CA ASN A 313 -5.09 -15.62 12.96
C ASN A 313 -3.62 -15.52 12.54
N LYS A 314 -2.78 -16.41 13.07
CA LYS A 314 -1.35 -16.45 12.75
C LYS A 314 -1.06 -16.75 11.26
N MET A 315 -2.01 -17.32 10.51
CA MET A 315 -1.83 -17.57 9.08
C MET A 315 -1.66 -16.28 8.29
N VAL A 316 -2.31 -15.19 8.70
CA VAL A 316 -2.17 -13.88 8.06
C VAL A 316 -0.70 -13.43 8.08
N LEU A 317 -0.02 -13.59 9.21
CA LEU A 317 1.41 -13.26 9.31
C LEU A 317 2.28 -14.16 8.42
N LYS A 318 1.89 -15.44 8.27
CA LYS A 318 2.61 -16.39 7.40
C LYS A 318 2.43 -16.09 5.93
N LEU A 319 1.30 -15.52 5.52
CA LEU A 319 1.09 -15.10 4.13
C LEU A 319 2.11 -14.06 3.69
N ALA A 320 2.48 -13.12 4.57
CA ALA A 320 3.53 -12.13 4.28
C ALA A 320 4.94 -12.71 4.46
N SER A 321 5.18 -13.50 5.51
CA SER A 321 6.54 -14.01 5.81
C SER A 321 6.99 -15.16 4.91
N SER A 322 6.06 -15.95 4.34
CA SER A 322 6.43 -17.10 3.48
C SER A 322 7.15 -16.64 2.20
N PRO A 323 6.63 -15.70 1.41
CA PRO A 323 7.34 -15.19 0.25
C PRO A 323 8.71 -14.60 0.62
N ALA A 324 8.81 -13.84 1.71
CA ALA A 324 10.06 -13.26 2.18
C ALA A 324 11.15 -14.30 2.54
N ASN A 325 10.78 -15.57 2.74
CA ASN A 325 11.72 -16.65 3.02
C ASN A 325 12.02 -17.53 1.79
N ILE A 326 11.27 -17.38 0.70
CA ILE A 326 11.41 -18.20 -0.51
C ILE A 326 12.11 -17.41 -1.62
N PHE A 327 11.82 -16.12 -1.73
CA PHE A 327 12.32 -15.19 -2.75
C PHE A 327 13.21 -14.12 -2.13
#